data_e194379e6b745f734ed1d97803343779
#
_entry.id   e194379e6b745f734ed1d97803343779
#
_cell.length_a   1.000
_cell.length_b   1.000
_cell.length_c   1.000
_cell.angle_alpha   90.00
_cell.angle_beta   90.00
_cell.angle_gamma   90.00
#
_symmetry.space_group_name_H-M   'P 1'
#
loop_
_entity.id
_entity.type
_entity.pdbx_description
1 polymer ?
#
loop_
_entity_poly.entity_id
_entity_poly.type
_entity_poly.pdbx_seq_one_letter_code
_entity_poly.pdbx_strand_id
1 'polypeptide(L)'
;MKKSLKRFIGMLAVVALCLGILNINAIDAQAATSITGNNTRSTAYNYGRWSSINSNYATIILENGQTESWLQFTLSPGEHIYLRASYQEEYAGEWFEVQNGVGITLGTPQMTPQNVYNADSITPDIYLDCDNDSTSTRNYYLVLHRGSVDINKSIYFSLSAYERIKTSSVNVSIISMSGVDSSVILVNLTNDTKIANKAIVTGISSSGTQSPSQGNVHHMIMPASNGNWYTSTVSSASSGHYNIDIDDGIPVKQKWSFKYNALATAKSTMRNVKLTIEFQYDLHDTDYETYIR
;
A
#
# COMPACT_ATOMS: atom_id res chain seq x y z
N MET A 1 -57.74 -33.30 -28.46
CA MET A 1 -57.61 -31.91 -27.99
C MET A 1 -56.90 -31.76 -26.62
N LYS A 2 -57.11 -32.58 -25.60
CA LYS A 2 -56.48 -32.40 -24.28
C LYS A 2 -54.94 -32.59 -24.22
N LYS A 3 -54.32 -33.37 -25.09
CA LYS A 3 -52.84 -33.56 -25.10
C LYS A 3 -52.07 -32.40 -25.74
N SER A 4 -52.69 -31.70 -26.72
CA SER A 4 -52.09 -30.53 -27.36
C SER A 4 -52.03 -29.30 -26.45
N LEU A 5 -53.11 -29.10 -25.67
CA LEU A 5 -53.18 -27.98 -24.73
C LEU A 5 -52.15 -28.05 -23.59
N LYS A 6 -51.87 -29.28 -23.07
CA LYS A 6 -50.84 -29.49 -22.03
C LYS A 6 -49.41 -29.21 -22.54
N ARG A 7 -49.12 -29.50 -23.81
CA ARG A 7 -47.83 -29.16 -24.43
C ARG A 7 -47.66 -27.65 -24.66
N PHE A 8 -48.77 -26.96 -24.99
CA PHE A 8 -48.75 -25.50 -25.19
C PHE A 8 -48.58 -24.75 -23.88
N ILE A 9 -49.21 -25.19 -22.79
CA ILE A 9 -49.05 -24.63 -21.45
C ILE A 9 -47.63 -24.89 -20.89
N GLY A 10 -47.06 -26.09 -21.16
CA GLY A 10 -45.68 -26.40 -20.79
C GLY A 10 -44.66 -25.52 -21.52
N MET A 11 -44.89 -25.22 -22.81
CA MET A 11 -44.01 -24.35 -23.60
C MET A 11 -44.09 -22.88 -23.17
N LEU A 12 -45.27 -22.41 -22.81
CA LEU A 12 -45.45 -21.04 -22.29
C LEU A 12 -44.78 -20.87 -20.91
N ALA A 13 -44.85 -21.91 -20.05
CA ALA A 13 -44.20 -21.88 -18.74
C ALA A 13 -42.64 -21.84 -18.85
N VAL A 14 -42.08 -22.56 -19.83
CA VAL A 14 -40.62 -22.54 -20.08
C VAL A 14 -40.18 -21.19 -20.64
N VAL A 15 -40.97 -20.59 -21.55
CA VAL A 15 -40.67 -19.22 -22.07
C VAL A 15 -40.80 -18.18 -20.99
N ALA A 16 -41.80 -18.28 -20.08
CA ALA A 16 -41.94 -17.37 -18.95
C ALA A 16 -40.79 -17.53 -17.92
N LEU A 17 -40.28 -18.77 -17.73
CA LEU A 17 -39.13 -19.04 -16.87
C LEU A 17 -37.82 -18.48 -17.47
N CYS A 18 -37.66 -18.60 -18.79
CA CYS A 18 -36.50 -18.00 -19.49
C CYS A 18 -36.56 -16.50 -19.49
N LEU A 19 -37.73 -15.85 -19.54
CA LEU A 19 -37.90 -14.42 -19.44
C LEU A 19 -37.78 -13.93 -18.00
N GLY A 20 -38.06 -14.75 -16.98
CA GLY A 20 -37.88 -14.43 -15.57
C GLY A 20 -36.45 -14.51 -15.10
N ILE A 21 -35.57 -15.28 -15.80
CA ILE A 21 -34.14 -15.39 -15.50
C ILE A 21 -33.34 -14.24 -16.15
N LEU A 22 -33.94 -13.49 -17.07
CA LEU A 22 -33.35 -12.31 -17.71
C LEU A 22 -33.57 -10.99 -16.90
N ASN A 23 -34.07 -11.07 -15.68
CA ASN A 23 -33.74 -10.06 -14.67
C ASN A 23 -32.32 -10.31 -14.12
N ILE A 24 -31.36 -10.49 -14.98
CA ILE A 24 -30.01 -10.04 -14.73
C ILE A 24 -30.21 -8.57 -14.45
N ASN A 25 -30.05 -8.15 -13.19
CA ASN A 25 -29.79 -6.76 -12.88
C ASN A 25 -28.89 -6.27 -14.01
N ALA A 26 -29.40 -5.40 -14.85
CA ALA A 26 -28.54 -4.60 -15.69
C ALA A 26 -27.59 -3.99 -14.66
N ILE A 27 -26.38 -4.53 -14.56
CA ILE A 27 -25.27 -3.77 -14.04
C ILE A 27 -25.35 -2.56 -14.96
N ASP A 28 -25.84 -1.45 -14.44
CA ASP A 28 -25.73 -0.18 -15.13
C ASP A 28 -24.28 -0.13 -15.57
N ALA A 29 -24.05 -0.42 -16.84
CA ALA A 29 -22.76 -0.14 -17.44
C ALA A 29 -22.67 1.36 -17.31
N GLN A 30 -22.07 1.80 -16.19
CA GLN A 30 -21.80 3.20 -15.94
C GLN A 30 -20.97 3.60 -17.14
N ALA A 31 -21.58 4.36 -18.03
CA ALA A 31 -20.92 4.82 -19.25
C ALA A 31 -19.59 5.41 -18.79
N ALA A 32 -18.49 4.87 -19.33
CA ALA A 32 -17.16 5.30 -18.93
C ALA A 32 -17.12 6.83 -19.03
N THR A 33 -17.07 7.49 -17.87
CA THR A 33 -17.10 8.94 -17.81
C THR A 33 -15.78 9.43 -18.41
N SER A 34 -15.85 10.28 -19.43
CA SER A 34 -14.66 10.91 -19.98
C SER A 34 -14.45 12.28 -19.35
N ILE A 35 -13.20 12.57 -18.95
CA ILE A 35 -12.78 13.89 -18.47
C ILE A 35 -12.12 14.61 -19.65
N THR A 36 -12.69 15.74 -20.04
CA THR A 36 -12.23 16.59 -21.15
C THR A 36 -12.35 18.07 -20.78
N GLY A 37 -11.75 18.95 -21.56
CA GLY A 37 -11.86 20.42 -21.38
C GLY A 37 -11.08 20.94 -20.16
N ASN A 38 -10.30 20.12 -19.52
CA ASN A 38 -9.47 20.45 -18.34
C ASN A 38 -8.04 20.87 -18.75
N ASN A 39 -7.93 21.77 -19.72
CA ASN A 39 -6.69 22.12 -20.41
C ASN A 39 -5.91 23.29 -19.79
N THR A 40 -6.37 23.81 -18.66
CA THR A 40 -5.70 24.84 -17.88
C THR A 40 -5.89 24.60 -16.40
N ARG A 41 -5.05 25.23 -15.57
CA ARG A 41 -5.20 25.16 -14.12
C ARG A 41 -6.58 25.63 -13.61
N SER A 42 -7.15 26.64 -14.24
CA SER A 42 -8.46 27.18 -13.87
C SER A 42 -9.63 26.29 -14.28
N THR A 43 -9.43 25.42 -15.26
CA THR A 43 -10.41 24.43 -15.74
C THR A 43 -10.08 23.02 -15.27
N ALA A 44 -9.11 22.86 -14.35
CA ALA A 44 -8.70 21.56 -13.83
C ALA A 44 -9.90 20.75 -13.31
N TYR A 45 -9.98 19.49 -13.71
CA TYR A 45 -10.99 18.59 -13.17
C TYR A 45 -10.68 18.28 -11.69
N ASN A 46 -11.64 18.55 -10.81
CA ASN A 46 -11.44 18.44 -9.38
C ASN A 46 -12.03 17.12 -8.84
N TYR A 47 -11.16 16.21 -8.41
CA TYR A 47 -11.53 14.97 -7.74
C TYR A 47 -11.96 15.16 -6.28
N GLY A 48 -11.73 16.33 -5.68
CA GLY A 48 -11.83 16.50 -4.23
C GLY A 48 -10.67 15.83 -3.51
N ARG A 49 -10.96 14.85 -2.67
CA ARG A 49 -9.90 14.07 -1.99
C ARG A 49 -9.19 13.12 -2.96
N TRP A 50 -7.89 12.91 -2.77
CA TRP A 50 -7.10 11.99 -3.59
C TRP A 50 -7.69 10.57 -3.65
N SER A 51 -8.28 10.08 -2.54
CA SER A 51 -8.91 8.76 -2.48
C SER A 51 -10.11 8.60 -3.43
N SER A 52 -10.71 9.70 -3.85
CA SER A 52 -11.82 9.70 -4.82
C SER A 52 -11.37 9.40 -6.26
N ILE A 53 -10.06 9.51 -6.55
CA ILE A 53 -9.49 9.19 -7.87
C ILE A 53 -9.84 7.74 -8.24
N ASN A 54 -9.62 6.80 -7.32
CA ASN A 54 -9.87 5.37 -7.56
C ASN A 54 -11.35 4.98 -7.67
N SER A 55 -12.24 5.84 -7.18
CA SER A 55 -13.70 5.62 -7.29
C SER A 55 -14.28 6.15 -8.60
N ASN A 56 -13.51 6.95 -9.33
CA ASN A 56 -13.91 7.56 -10.58
C ASN A 56 -13.13 6.94 -11.74
N TYR A 57 -13.65 5.84 -12.28
CA TYR A 57 -13.07 5.11 -13.43
C TYR A 57 -13.17 5.88 -14.75
N ALA A 58 -12.84 7.17 -14.73
CA ALA A 58 -12.92 8.01 -15.91
C ALA A 58 -11.67 7.82 -16.78
N THR A 59 -11.87 7.77 -18.09
CA THR A 59 -10.79 7.98 -19.05
C THR A 59 -10.52 9.48 -19.16
N ILE A 60 -9.29 9.90 -18.94
CA ILE A 60 -8.89 11.29 -19.09
C ILE A 60 -8.41 11.48 -20.53
N ILE A 61 -8.86 12.54 -21.17
CA ILE A 61 -8.58 12.80 -22.59
C ILE A 61 -7.96 14.19 -22.71
N LEU A 62 -6.69 14.23 -23.13
CA LEU A 62 -6.11 15.45 -23.66
C LEU A 62 -6.50 15.54 -25.15
N GLU A 63 -7.43 16.41 -25.45
CA GLU A 63 -8.02 16.55 -26.79
C GLU A 63 -6.99 17.06 -27.81
N ASN A 64 -7.25 16.79 -29.10
CA ASN A 64 -6.48 17.37 -30.18
C ASN A 64 -6.48 18.90 -30.08
N GLY A 65 -5.38 19.54 -30.47
CA GLY A 65 -5.20 20.98 -30.33
C GLY A 65 -4.87 21.48 -28.92
N GLN A 66 -4.96 20.63 -27.91
CA GLN A 66 -4.64 20.97 -26.51
C GLN A 66 -3.20 20.55 -26.15
N THR A 67 -2.53 21.34 -25.32
CA THR A 67 -1.15 21.09 -24.91
C THR A 67 -1.03 20.48 -23.51
N GLU A 68 -2.05 20.66 -22.66
CA GLU A 68 -2.05 20.23 -21.27
C GLU A 68 -3.41 19.69 -20.83
N SER A 69 -3.39 18.76 -19.86
CA SER A 69 -4.55 18.28 -19.12
C SER A 69 -4.29 18.40 -17.63
N TRP A 70 -5.17 19.08 -16.91
CA TRP A 70 -5.02 19.42 -15.50
C TRP A 70 -6.04 18.71 -14.64
N LEU A 71 -5.55 18.02 -13.61
CA LEU A 71 -6.35 17.29 -12.62
C LEU A 71 -6.01 17.81 -11.23
N GLN A 72 -7.02 18.12 -10.43
CA GLN A 72 -6.87 18.66 -9.08
C GLN A 72 -7.34 17.65 -8.04
N PHE A 73 -6.63 17.55 -6.93
CA PHE A 73 -7.00 16.76 -5.75
C PHE A 73 -6.44 17.38 -4.48
N THR A 74 -6.88 16.89 -3.31
CA THR A 74 -6.41 17.37 -2.02
C THR A 74 -5.79 16.25 -1.20
N LEU A 75 -4.72 16.59 -0.44
CA LEU A 75 -4.13 15.75 0.60
C LEU A 75 -4.29 16.41 1.97
N SER A 76 -4.61 15.60 2.98
CA SER A 76 -4.54 16.00 4.39
C SER A 76 -3.09 16.02 4.89
N PRO A 77 -2.81 16.67 6.04
CA PRO A 77 -1.49 16.63 6.68
C PRO A 77 -1.00 15.20 6.88
N GLY A 78 0.27 14.96 6.55
CA GLY A 78 0.93 13.65 6.73
C GLY A 78 0.51 12.57 5.73
N GLU A 79 -0.28 12.90 4.70
CA GLU A 79 -0.57 11.95 3.62
C GLU A 79 0.57 11.91 2.61
N HIS A 80 1.06 10.69 2.35
CA HIS A 80 2.10 10.37 1.38
C HIS A 80 1.53 9.39 0.38
N ILE A 81 1.33 9.83 -0.87
CA ILE A 81 0.72 9.02 -1.91
C ILE A 81 1.66 8.90 -3.12
N TYR A 82 1.37 7.94 -3.96
CA TYR A 82 1.80 7.97 -5.35
C TYR A 82 0.60 7.97 -6.29
N LEU A 83 0.75 8.67 -7.38
CA LEU A 83 -0.14 8.62 -8.52
C LEU A 83 0.42 7.63 -9.53
N ARG A 84 -0.46 6.80 -10.10
CA ARG A 84 -0.15 5.89 -11.18
C ARG A 84 -0.95 6.32 -12.40
N ALA A 85 -0.27 6.82 -13.40
CA ALA A 85 -0.86 7.15 -14.68
C ALA A 85 -0.55 6.04 -15.69
N SER A 86 -1.59 5.44 -16.28
CA SER A 86 -1.48 4.41 -17.32
C SER A 86 -1.87 5.02 -18.66
N TYR A 87 -1.06 4.83 -19.68
CA TYR A 87 -1.21 5.44 -20.99
C TYR A 87 -0.93 4.44 -22.13
N GLN A 88 -1.16 4.85 -23.37
CA GLN A 88 -0.86 4.00 -24.53
C GLN A 88 0.57 4.28 -25.03
N GLU A 89 1.30 3.24 -25.39
CA GLU A 89 2.69 3.31 -25.83
C GLU A 89 2.90 4.22 -27.06
N GLU A 90 1.87 4.44 -27.85
CA GLU A 90 1.91 5.31 -29.06
C GLU A 90 2.07 6.81 -28.75
N TYR A 91 2.00 7.22 -27.47
CA TYR A 91 2.11 8.62 -27.04
C TYR A 91 3.52 8.97 -26.51
N ALA A 92 4.53 8.30 -27.00
CA ALA A 92 5.91 8.60 -26.61
C ALA A 92 6.25 10.09 -26.81
N GLY A 93 6.81 10.72 -25.79
CA GLY A 93 7.18 12.14 -25.81
C GLY A 93 6.28 13.07 -25.03
N GLU A 94 5.18 12.57 -24.49
CA GLU A 94 4.41 13.25 -23.44
C GLU A 94 5.13 13.12 -22.08
N TRP A 95 4.77 13.95 -21.12
CA TRP A 95 5.31 13.88 -19.79
C TRP A 95 4.33 14.37 -18.73
N PHE A 96 4.53 13.92 -17.50
CA PHE A 96 3.68 14.22 -16.37
C PHE A 96 4.46 14.94 -15.27
N GLU A 97 3.80 15.84 -14.57
CA GLU A 97 4.32 16.46 -13.35
C GLU A 97 3.23 16.59 -12.30
N VAL A 98 3.67 16.63 -11.02
CA VAL A 98 2.82 17.01 -9.90
C VAL A 98 3.20 18.41 -9.45
N GLN A 99 2.21 19.28 -9.31
CA GLN A 99 2.39 20.64 -8.78
C GLN A 99 1.62 20.81 -7.46
N ASN A 100 2.19 21.59 -6.55
CA ASN A 100 1.47 22.03 -5.36
C ASN A 100 0.46 23.15 -5.69
N GLY A 101 -0.35 23.55 -4.67
CA GLY A 101 -1.41 24.55 -4.83
C GLY A 101 -0.93 25.94 -5.30
N VAL A 102 0.37 26.25 -5.18
CA VAL A 102 0.95 27.53 -5.65
C VAL A 102 1.72 27.41 -6.98
N GLY A 103 1.74 26.19 -7.59
CA GLY A 103 2.33 25.97 -8.91
C GLY A 103 3.81 25.60 -8.89
N ILE A 104 4.31 25.10 -7.76
CA ILE A 104 5.68 24.57 -7.69
C ILE A 104 5.63 23.08 -8.00
N THR A 105 6.41 22.65 -8.99
CA THR A 105 6.57 21.23 -9.36
C THR A 105 7.22 20.46 -8.20
N LEU A 106 6.62 19.32 -7.87
CA LEU A 106 7.11 18.40 -6.85
C LEU A 106 7.88 17.26 -7.50
N GLY A 107 9.03 16.94 -6.91
CA GLY A 107 9.87 15.86 -7.43
C GLY A 107 10.38 16.11 -8.85
N THR A 108 10.62 15.04 -9.57
CA THR A 108 11.10 15.08 -10.96
C THR A 108 9.94 14.80 -11.92
N PRO A 109 9.68 15.65 -12.94
CA PRO A 109 8.74 15.34 -13.98
C PRO A 109 9.06 13.99 -14.67
N GLN A 110 8.05 13.18 -14.90
CA GLN A 110 8.21 11.86 -15.48
C GLN A 110 7.89 11.92 -16.97
N MET A 111 8.87 11.49 -17.77
CA MET A 111 8.73 11.45 -19.23
C MET A 111 8.37 10.03 -19.70
N THR A 112 7.40 9.95 -20.60
CA THR A 112 7.10 8.68 -21.26
C THR A 112 8.13 8.38 -22.38
N PRO A 113 8.54 7.13 -22.58
CA PRO A 113 8.18 5.87 -21.89
C PRO A 113 9.18 5.45 -20.82
N GLN A 114 9.76 6.34 -20.05
CA GLN A 114 10.90 6.03 -19.17
C GLN A 114 10.62 5.06 -18.04
N ASN A 115 9.39 4.93 -17.60
CA ASN A 115 9.01 4.04 -16.50
C ASN A 115 8.00 2.99 -16.96
N VAL A 116 8.44 2.04 -17.76
CA VAL A 116 7.68 0.82 -18.05
C VAL A 116 7.86 -0.11 -16.86
N TYR A 117 6.95 -0.02 -15.90
CA TYR A 117 7.01 -0.84 -14.67
C TYR A 117 6.48 -2.24 -14.89
N ASN A 118 6.00 -2.67 -15.92
CA ASN A 118 5.57 -4.05 -16.14
C ASN A 118 5.85 -4.46 -17.58
N ALA A 119 6.93 -5.19 -17.81
CA ALA A 119 7.32 -5.66 -19.13
C ALA A 119 6.23 -6.52 -19.83
N ASP A 120 5.26 -7.05 -19.06
CA ASP A 120 4.16 -7.85 -19.56
C ASP A 120 2.88 -7.03 -19.78
N SER A 121 2.87 -5.73 -19.45
CA SER A 121 1.72 -4.84 -19.66
C SER A 121 1.81 -4.15 -21.03
N ILE A 122 0.72 -4.24 -21.79
CA ILE A 122 0.55 -3.49 -23.03
C ILE A 122 0.28 -1.99 -22.80
N THR A 123 0.07 -1.60 -21.52
CA THR A 123 -0.13 -0.22 -21.09
C THR A 123 0.96 0.15 -20.10
N PRO A 124 1.96 0.94 -20.51
CA PRO A 124 2.98 1.44 -19.61
C PRO A 124 2.39 2.34 -18.52
N ASP A 125 3.02 2.31 -17.36
CA ASP A 125 2.64 3.10 -16.19
C ASP A 125 3.74 4.08 -15.82
N ILE A 126 3.33 5.23 -15.28
CA ILE A 126 4.21 6.21 -14.66
C ILE A 126 3.81 6.36 -13.20
N TYR A 127 4.79 6.49 -12.32
CA TYR A 127 4.61 6.67 -10.89
C TYR A 127 5.14 8.04 -10.48
N LEU A 128 4.31 8.83 -9.81
CA LEU A 128 4.68 10.17 -9.31
C LEU A 128 4.31 10.28 -7.84
N ASP A 129 5.28 10.66 -7.02
CA ASP A 129 5.07 10.87 -5.60
C ASP A 129 4.41 12.23 -5.34
N CYS A 130 3.55 12.25 -4.32
CA CYS A 130 2.93 13.48 -3.85
C CYS A 130 2.74 13.41 -2.33
N ASP A 131 3.37 14.34 -1.62
CA ASP A 131 3.42 14.39 -0.16
C ASP A 131 2.86 15.69 0.38
N ASN A 132 2.17 15.62 1.50
CA ASN A 132 1.75 16.77 2.27
C ASN A 132 2.35 16.78 3.67
N ASP A 133 3.61 17.23 3.80
CA ASP A 133 4.31 17.40 5.08
C ASP A 133 3.87 18.65 5.86
N SER A 134 2.87 19.36 5.37
CA SER A 134 2.36 20.54 6.05
C SER A 134 1.33 20.19 7.13
N THR A 135 0.99 21.19 7.96
CA THR A 135 -0.01 21.05 9.02
C THR A 135 -1.46 21.28 8.56
N SER A 136 -1.69 21.50 7.27
CA SER A 136 -3.01 21.79 6.72
C SER A 136 -3.30 21.01 5.44
N THR A 137 -4.57 20.76 5.15
CA THR A 137 -5.00 20.20 3.86
C THR A 137 -4.62 21.14 2.73
N ARG A 138 -4.05 20.60 1.66
CA ARG A 138 -3.58 21.36 0.50
C ARG A 138 -4.08 20.78 -0.81
N ASN A 139 -4.20 21.66 -1.80
CA ASN A 139 -4.48 21.28 -3.18
C ASN A 139 -3.19 20.90 -3.90
N TYR A 140 -3.31 19.90 -4.76
CA TYR A 140 -2.26 19.42 -5.67
C TYR A 140 -2.86 19.25 -7.06
N TYR A 141 -1.98 19.27 -8.06
CA TYR A 141 -2.36 19.10 -9.45
C TYR A 141 -1.46 18.05 -10.09
N LEU A 142 -2.08 17.11 -10.82
CA LEU A 142 -1.36 16.33 -11.82
C LEU A 142 -1.56 17.03 -13.16
N VAL A 143 -0.47 17.26 -13.87
CA VAL A 143 -0.47 17.89 -15.19
C VAL A 143 0.15 16.92 -16.18
N LEU A 144 -0.62 16.58 -17.22
CA LEU A 144 -0.09 15.91 -18.40
C LEU A 144 0.27 16.99 -19.43
N HIS A 145 1.48 16.97 -19.90
CA HIS A 145 1.97 17.79 -21.01
C HIS A 145 2.09 16.94 -22.26
N ARG A 146 1.57 17.44 -23.39
CA ARG A 146 1.64 16.77 -24.69
C ARG A 146 3.08 16.50 -25.15
N GLY A 147 4.01 17.38 -24.80
CA GLY A 147 5.39 17.28 -25.26
C GLY A 147 5.49 17.27 -26.79
N SER A 148 6.16 16.23 -27.33
CA SER A 148 6.37 16.07 -28.78
C SER A 148 5.28 15.28 -29.51
N VAL A 149 4.24 14.84 -28.79
CA VAL A 149 3.12 14.11 -29.42
C VAL A 149 2.35 15.03 -30.38
N ASP A 150 2.01 14.51 -31.56
CA ASP A 150 1.31 15.25 -32.59
C ASP A 150 0.08 15.97 -32.05
N ILE A 151 0.00 17.27 -32.28
CA ILE A 151 -1.08 18.16 -31.81
C ILE A 151 -2.46 17.74 -32.31
N ASN A 152 -2.54 17.04 -33.43
CA ASN A 152 -3.79 16.57 -34.05
C ASN A 152 -4.28 15.24 -33.46
N LYS A 153 -3.53 14.63 -32.53
CA LYS A 153 -3.93 13.39 -31.83
C LYS A 153 -4.54 13.70 -30.46
N SER A 154 -5.57 12.97 -30.06
CA SER A 154 -6.02 12.95 -28.67
C SER A 154 -5.17 11.95 -27.90
N ILE A 155 -4.80 12.27 -26.65
CA ILE A 155 -4.07 11.41 -25.75
C ILE A 155 -5.05 10.88 -24.69
N TYR A 156 -5.07 9.58 -24.48
CA TYR A 156 -5.93 8.90 -23.51
C TYR A 156 -5.09 8.30 -22.40
N PHE A 157 -5.48 8.55 -21.14
CA PHE A 157 -4.83 7.93 -19.99
C PHE A 157 -5.82 7.67 -18.86
N SER A 158 -5.45 6.81 -17.95
CA SER A 158 -6.16 6.57 -16.70
C SER A 158 -5.29 6.94 -15.51
N LEU A 159 -5.93 7.29 -14.40
CA LEU A 159 -5.25 7.68 -13.17
C LEU A 159 -5.74 6.84 -12.00
N SER A 160 -4.80 6.40 -11.17
CA SER A 160 -5.06 5.80 -9.86
C SER A 160 -4.16 6.46 -8.82
N ALA A 161 -4.57 6.42 -7.56
CA ALA A 161 -3.80 6.99 -6.46
C ALA A 161 -3.79 6.01 -5.27
N TYR A 162 -2.66 5.87 -4.62
CA TYR A 162 -2.48 4.92 -3.51
C TYR A 162 -1.58 5.51 -2.44
N GLU A 163 -1.80 5.10 -1.19
CA GLU A 163 -0.87 5.39 -0.12
C GLU A 163 0.50 4.79 -0.44
N ARG A 164 1.55 5.60 -0.26
CA ARG A 164 2.93 5.21 -0.53
C ARG A 164 3.56 4.51 0.67
N ILE A 165 3.31 5.01 1.87
CA ILE A 165 3.83 4.40 3.09
C ILE A 165 2.98 3.18 3.46
N LYS A 166 3.62 2.03 3.54
CA LYS A 166 3.00 0.75 3.90
C LYS A 166 3.50 0.26 5.24
N THR A 167 2.63 -0.44 5.95
CA THR A 167 2.96 -1.13 7.19
C THR A 167 2.86 -2.64 7.02
N SER A 168 3.71 -3.38 7.70
CA SER A 168 3.68 -4.84 7.73
C SER A 168 4.33 -5.36 9.01
N SER A 169 4.40 -6.68 9.15
CA SER A 169 5.08 -7.29 10.28
C SER A 169 5.78 -8.59 9.89
N VAL A 170 6.86 -8.90 10.61
CA VAL A 170 7.52 -10.20 10.56
C VAL A 170 7.40 -10.90 11.90
N ASN A 171 7.07 -12.19 11.83
CA ASN A 171 6.91 -13.05 12.99
C ASN A 171 8.02 -14.10 13.04
N VAL A 172 8.73 -14.17 14.16
CA VAL A 172 9.79 -15.14 14.41
C VAL A 172 9.37 -16.05 15.56
N SER A 173 9.33 -17.35 15.30
CA SER A 173 9.01 -18.33 16.34
C SER A 173 10.29 -18.84 17.00
N ILE A 174 10.35 -18.70 18.31
CA ILE A 174 11.43 -19.19 19.17
C ILE A 174 10.84 -20.31 20.04
N ILE A 175 11.41 -21.52 19.96
CA ILE A 175 10.76 -22.72 20.53
C ILE A 175 10.75 -22.66 22.05
N SER A 176 11.90 -22.48 22.69
CA SER A 176 12.01 -22.36 24.16
C SER A 176 13.30 -21.68 24.56
N MET A 177 13.25 -21.06 25.74
CA MET A 177 14.38 -20.44 26.41
C MET A 177 14.35 -20.83 27.90
N SER A 178 15.48 -20.99 28.55
CA SER A 178 15.55 -21.42 29.95
C SER A 178 16.62 -20.65 30.72
N GLY A 179 16.48 -20.65 32.05
CA GLY A 179 17.38 -19.98 32.97
C GLY A 179 16.79 -18.67 33.51
N VAL A 180 17.46 -18.08 34.49
CA VAL A 180 17.08 -16.76 35.05
C VAL A 180 17.39 -15.64 34.05
N ASP A 181 18.55 -15.74 33.43
CA ASP A 181 18.94 -14.94 32.25
C ASP A 181 19.19 -15.92 31.12
N SER A 182 18.33 -15.95 30.13
CA SER A 182 18.43 -16.92 29.04
C SER A 182 19.67 -16.66 28.19
N SER A 183 20.16 -17.70 27.52
CA SER A 183 21.12 -17.49 26.44
C SER A 183 20.53 -16.58 25.36
N VAL A 184 21.42 -15.85 24.69
CA VAL A 184 21.02 -14.99 23.54
C VAL A 184 20.68 -15.87 22.35
N ILE A 185 19.53 -15.59 21.74
CA ILE A 185 19.13 -16.17 20.45
C ILE A 185 19.33 -15.14 19.37
N LEU A 186 19.98 -15.54 18.27
CA LEU A 186 20.21 -14.70 17.12
C LEU A 186 19.09 -14.91 16.09
N VAL A 187 18.44 -13.82 15.73
CA VAL A 187 17.44 -13.74 14.66
C VAL A 187 18.05 -12.97 13.50
N ASN A 188 18.20 -13.61 12.36
CA ASN A 188 18.82 -12.99 11.18
C ASN A 188 17.76 -12.69 10.13
N LEU A 189 17.45 -11.42 9.95
CA LEU A 189 16.49 -10.90 8.96
C LEU A 189 17.17 -10.21 7.76
N THR A 190 18.50 -10.27 7.67
CA THR A 190 19.27 -9.53 6.66
C THR A 190 18.82 -9.82 5.22
N ASN A 191 18.49 -11.08 4.94
CA ASN A 191 18.11 -11.55 3.60
C ASN A 191 16.65 -12.00 3.51
N ASP A 192 15.80 -11.60 4.44
CA ASP A 192 14.37 -11.94 4.37
C ASP A 192 13.71 -11.14 3.24
N THR A 193 13.25 -11.85 2.22
CA THR A 193 12.61 -11.27 1.02
C THR A 193 11.21 -10.73 1.28
N LYS A 194 10.58 -11.11 2.41
CA LYS A 194 9.27 -10.58 2.81
C LYS A 194 9.35 -9.20 3.45
N ILE A 195 10.55 -8.74 3.75
CA ILE A 195 10.79 -7.42 4.34
C ILE A 195 11.30 -6.50 3.24
N ALA A 196 10.68 -5.34 3.09
CA ALA A 196 11.10 -4.33 2.15
C ALA A 196 12.51 -3.82 2.46
N ASN A 197 13.26 -3.41 1.43
CA ASN A 197 14.50 -2.68 1.65
C ASN A 197 14.19 -1.36 2.36
N LYS A 198 15.09 -0.89 3.22
CA LYS A 198 14.91 0.34 4.02
C LYS A 198 13.68 0.34 4.96
N ALA A 199 13.01 -0.80 5.15
CA ALA A 199 11.95 -0.90 6.15
C ALA A 199 12.48 -0.54 7.54
N ILE A 200 11.74 0.31 8.27
CA ILE A 200 12.06 0.75 9.63
C ILE A 200 11.05 0.22 10.64
N VAL A 201 11.53 -0.10 11.82
CA VAL A 201 10.68 -0.62 12.90
C VAL A 201 9.71 0.44 13.37
N THR A 202 8.44 0.05 13.56
CA THR A 202 7.40 0.88 14.18
C THR A 202 6.91 0.31 15.51
N GLY A 203 7.19 -0.96 15.79
CA GLY A 203 6.84 -1.60 17.05
C GLY A 203 7.47 -2.97 17.18
N ILE A 204 7.75 -3.37 18.41
CA ILE A 204 8.22 -4.71 18.74
C ILE A 204 7.38 -5.26 19.88
N SER A 205 6.90 -6.47 19.68
CA SER A 205 6.25 -7.22 20.74
C SER A 205 6.70 -8.68 20.74
N SER A 206 6.57 -9.31 21.90
CA SER A 206 6.79 -10.74 22.03
C SER A 206 5.75 -11.36 22.95
N SER A 207 5.54 -12.65 22.79
CA SER A 207 4.65 -13.44 23.64
C SER A 207 5.32 -14.76 24.00
N GLY A 208 4.85 -15.38 25.08
CA GLY A 208 5.35 -16.68 25.49
C GLY A 208 4.64 -17.22 26.72
N THR A 209 4.86 -18.51 27.03
CA THR A 209 4.33 -19.18 28.21
C THR A 209 5.47 -19.52 29.16
N GLN A 210 5.38 -19.00 30.38
CA GLN A 210 6.35 -19.22 31.45
C GLN A 210 5.98 -20.46 32.29
N SER A 211 6.94 -21.36 32.51
CA SER A 211 6.75 -22.55 33.35
C SER A 211 8.04 -22.89 34.16
N PRO A 212 7.98 -22.94 35.49
CA PRO A 212 6.88 -22.47 36.33
C PRO A 212 6.67 -20.96 36.18
N SER A 213 5.47 -20.46 36.49
CA SER A 213 5.22 -19.02 36.51
C SER A 213 5.95 -18.40 37.69
N GLN A 214 6.97 -17.61 37.43
CA GLN A 214 7.83 -17.00 38.46
C GLN A 214 7.51 -15.51 38.65
N GLY A 215 6.63 -14.95 37.84
CA GLY A 215 6.37 -13.51 37.82
C GLY A 215 7.59 -12.69 37.39
N ASN A 216 7.34 -11.45 37.05
CA ASN A 216 8.38 -10.45 36.80
C ASN A 216 9.45 -10.87 35.80
N VAL A 217 9.05 -11.15 34.57
CA VAL A 217 9.94 -11.43 33.44
C VAL A 217 9.96 -10.27 32.46
N HIS A 218 11.13 -9.94 31.97
CA HIS A 218 11.32 -9.07 30.81
C HIS A 218 11.72 -9.88 29.59
N HIS A 219 11.29 -9.44 28.44
CA HIS A 219 11.91 -9.80 27.17
C HIS A 219 12.81 -8.67 26.70
N MET A 220 13.93 -9.01 26.11
CA MET A 220 14.95 -8.04 25.70
C MET A 220 15.37 -8.30 24.27
N ILE A 221 15.55 -7.22 23.50
CA ILE A 221 16.00 -7.30 22.12
C ILE A 221 17.12 -6.28 21.87
N MET A 222 18.05 -6.62 20.99
CA MET A 222 19.17 -5.76 20.62
C MET A 222 19.35 -5.81 19.09
N PRO A 223 19.16 -4.70 18.38
CA PRO A 223 19.51 -4.59 16.97
C PRO A 223 21.02 -4.50 16.80
N ALA A 224 21.56 -5.12 15.76
CA ALA A 224 22.99 -5.05 15.47
C ALA A 224 23.45 -3.64 15.05
N SER A 225 22.55 -2.81 14.55
CA SER A 225 22.85 -1.45 14.06
C SER A 225 23.38 -0.51 15.13
N ASN A 226 22.93 -0.65 16.40
CA ASN A 226 23.37 0.21 17.50
C ASN A 226 23.91 -0.55 18.71
N GLY A 227 23.66 -1.85 18.82
CA GLY A 227 24.15 -2.70 19.92
C GLY A 227 23.50 -2.44 21.28
N ASN A 228 22.40 -1.69 21.35
CA ASN A 228 21.70 -1.37 22.58
C ASN A 228 20.64 -2.43 22.92
N TRP A 229 20.56 -2.84 24.19
CA TRP A 229 19.47 -3.68 24.67
C TRP A 229 18.25 -2.85 25.02
N TYR A 230 17.13 -3.16 24.37
CA TYR A 230 15.81 -2.63 24.68
C TYR A 230 15.03 -3.65 25.48
N THR A 231 14.36 -3.22 26.54
CA THR A 231 13.72 -4.10 27.52
C THR A 231 12.21 -3.87 27.49
N SER A 232 11.46 -4.96 27.48
CA SER A 232 10.01 -4.92 27.49
C SER A 232 9.44 -4.42 28.82
N THR A 233 8.15 -4.13 28.82
CA THR A 233 7.34 -4.13 30.03
C THR A 233 7.46 -5.47 30.77
N VAL A 234 7.28 -5.45 32.09
CA VAL A 234 7.30 -6.64 32.94
C VAL A 234 5.95 -7.34 32.88
N SER A 235 5.97 -8.68 32.76
CA SER A 235 4.76 -9.47 32.96
C SER A 235 4.99 -10.54 34.03
N SER A 236 3.99 -10.71 34.88
CA SER A 236 3.94 -11.78 35.92
C SER A 236 3.00 -12.92 35.51
N ALA A 237 2.35 -12.83 34.36
CA ALA A 237 1.40 -13.85 33.91
C ALA A 237 2.13 -15.11 33.40
N SER A 238 1.54 -16.28 33.58
CA SER A 238 2.03 -17.54 33.00
C SER A 238 2.00 -17.52 31.46
N SER A 239 1.12 -16.72 30.88
CA SER A 239 1.09 -16.41 29.45
C SER A 239 1.16 -14.89 29.30
N GLY A 240 2.28 -14.39 28.83
CA GLY A 240 2.60 -12.95 28.77
C GLY A 240 2.63 -12.41 27.37
N HIS A 241 2.30 -11.12 27.27
CA HIS A 241 2.55 -10.29 26.11
C HIS A 241 3.46 -9.14 26.54
N TYR A 242 4.51 -8.90 25.78
CA TYR A 242 5.60 -8.02 26.15
C TYR A 242 5.83 -7.02 25.03
N ASN A 243 5.55 -5.75 25.29
CA ASN A 243 5.87 -4.66 24.37
C ASN A 243 7.26 -4.13 24.66
N ILE A 244 8.02 -3.86 23.62
CA ILE A 244 9.39 -3.36 23.70
C ILE A 244 9.43 -2.02 22.96
N ASP A 245 9.64 -0.94 23.70
CA ASP A 245 9.87 0.37 23.12
C ASP A 245 11.29 0.41 22.54
N ILE A 246 11.42 0.94 21.34
CA ILE A 246 12.67 1.02 20.59
C ILE A 246 12.81 2.41 19.97
N ASP A 247 14.05 2.85 19.77
CA ASP A 247 14.33 4.12 19.12
C ASP A 247 13.81 4.16 17.67
N ASP A 248 13.47 5.35 17.20
CA ASP A 248 13.04 5.58 15.84
C ASP A 248 14.15 5.28 14.81
N GLY A 249 13.74 4.93 13.59
CA GLY A 249 14.66 4.76 12.46
C GLY A 249 15.52 3.49 12.49
N ILE A 250 15.22 2.53 13.36
CA ILE A 250 15.94 1.24 13.39
C ILE A 250 15.55 0.39 12.17
N PRO A 251 16.53 -0.02 11.32
CA PRO A 251 16.25 -0.90 10.18
C PRO A 251 15.77 -2.28 10.62
N VAL A 252 14.81 -2.87 9.91
CA VAL A 252 14.33 -4.23 10.18
C VAL A 252 15.30 -5.29 9.64
N LYS A 253 15.83 -5.08 8.43
CA LYS A 253 16.73 -6.01 7.73
C LYS A 253 18.14 -6.02 8.34
N GLN A 254 18.26 -6.65 9.50
CA GLN A 254 19.53 -6.81 10.20
C GLN A 254 19.52 -8.08 11.06
N LYS A 255 20.61 -8.28 11.81
CA LYS A 255 20.68 -9.29 12.85
C LYS A 255 20.13 -8.71 14.14
N TRP A 256 19.36 -9.51 14.85
CA TRP A 256 18.76 -9.19 16.13
C TRP A 256 19.19 -10.21 17.17
N SER A 257 19.53 -9.74 18.36
CA SER A 257 19.75 -10.58 19.53
C SER A 257 18.51 -10.54 20.43
N PHE A 258 18.01 -11.67 20.85
CA PHE A 258 16.83 -11.77 21.71
C PHE A 258 17.11 -12.64 22.93
N LYS A 259 16.64 -12.21 24.08
CA LYS A 259 16.69 -12.98 25.33
C LYS A 259 15.55 -12.58 26.26
N TYR A 260 15.31 -13.39 27.29
CA TYR A 260 14.51 -12.97 28.43
C TYR A 260 15.33 -12.96 29.71
N ASN A 261 14.90 -12.16 30.66
CA ASN A 261 15.44 -12.07 32.00
C ASN A 261 14.31 -12.21 33.02
N ALA A 262 14.46 -13.14 33.94
CA ALA A 262 13.57 -13.29 35.08
C ALA A 262 14.09 -12.45 36.24
N LEU A 263 13.31 -11.50 36.73
CA LEU A 263 13.69 -10.68 37.88
C LEU A 263 13.67 -11.43 39.21
N ALA A 264 13.06 -12.61 39.23
CA ALA A 264 13.09 -13.51 40.37
C ALA A 264 14.32 -14.45 40.31
N THR A 265 14.80 -14.91 41.45
CA THR A 265 15.95 -15.83 41.53
C THR A 265 15.63 -17.26 41.07
N ALA A 266 14.37 -17.57 40.81
CA ALA A 266 13.94 -18.91 40.42
C ALA A 266 14.14 -19.13 38.91
N LYS A 267 14.59 -20.35 38.57
CA LYS A 267 14.74 -20.79 37.18
C LYS A 267 13.36 -21.02 36.57
N SER A 268 13.13 -20.42 35.38
CA SER A 268 11.94 -20.68 34.61
C SER A 268 12.29 -21.08 33.18
N THR A 269 11.33 -21.68 32.49
CA THR A 269 11.40 -21.96 31.05
C THR A 269 10.33 -21.15 30.36
N MET A 270 10.73 -20.38 29.37
CA MET A 270 9.79 -19.70 28.48
C MET A 270 9.55 -20.59 27.25
N ARG A 271 8.30 -20.90 26.97
CA ARG A 271 7.89 -21.76 25.85
C ARG A 271 7.03 -20.99 24.86
N ASN A 272 6.98 -21.48 23.64
CA ASN A 272 6.16 -20.93 22.57
C ASN A 272 6.41 -19.43 22.38
N VAL A 273 7.66 -19.01 22.47
CA VAL A 273 8.03 -17.60 22.33
C VAL A 273 7.87 -17.21 20.86
N LYS A 274 7.11 -16.15 20.65
CA LYS A 274 6.92 -15.51 19.35
C LYS A 274 7.36 -14.06 19.47
N LEU A 275 8.27 -13.64 18.61
CA LEU A 275 8.70 -12.27 18.43
C LEU A 275 7.99 -11.70 17.22
N THR A 276 7.38 -10.54 17.35
CA THR A 276 6.75 -9.79 16.26
C THR A 276 7.47 -8.45 16.12
N ILE A 277 7.93 -8.14 14.93
CA ILE A 277 8.51 -6.83 14.58
C ILE A 277 7.58 -6.20 13.57
N GLU A 278 6.93 -5.11 13.96
CA GLU A 278 6.10 -4.27 13.10
C GLU A 278 6.98 -3.23 12.45
N PHE A 279 6.70 -2.91 11.20
CA PHE A 279 7.52 -1.98 10.43
C PHE A 279 6.73 -1.23 9.37
N GLN A 280 7.30 -0.13 8.95
CA GLN A 280 6.83 0.63 7.80
C GLN A 280 7.93 0.71 6.73
N TYR A 281 7.50 0.91 5.49
CA TYR A 281 8.39 1.10 4.35
C TYR A 281 7.71 1.99 3.29
N ASP A 282 8.54 2.67 2.51
CA ASP A 282 8.10 3.49 1.38
C ASP A 282 8.13 2.66 0.10
N LEU A 283 7.04 2.64 -0.65
CA LEU A 283 6.97 1.95 -1.94
C LEU A 283 7.92 2.56 -2.98
N HIS A 284 8.23 3.85 -2.89
CA HIS A 284 9.25 4.49 -3.73
C HIS A 284 10.59 3.79 -3.61
N ASP A 285 11.01 3.43 -2.39
CA ASP A 285 12.27 2.71 -2.12
C ASP A 285 12.29 1.27 -2.63
N THR A 286 11.16 0.76 -3.11
CA THR A 286 10.97 -0.59 -3.66
C THR A 286 10.61 -0.58 -5.13
N ASP A 287 10.79 0.54 -5.82
CA ASP A 287 10.31 0.75 -7.19
C ASP A 287 8.81 0.39 -7.35
N TYR A 288 8.01 0.69 -6.33
CA TYR A 288 6.57 0.40 -6.23
C TYR A 288 6.19 -1.09 -6.29
N GLU A 289 7.14 -1.99 -6.06
CA GLU A 289 6.86 -3.41 -5.92
C GLU A 289 5.92 -3.69 -4.75
N THR A 290 5.03 -4.65 -4.93
CA THR A 290 4.14 -5.10 -3.86
C THR A 290 4.76 -6.29 -3.15
N TYR A 291 5.04 -6.16 -1.85
CA TYR A 291 5.49 -7.28 -1.03
C TYR A 291 4.32 -8.21 -0.71
N ILE A 292 4.50 -9.50 -1.01
CA ILE A 292 3.52 -10.54 -0.65
C ILE A 292 3.61 -10.75 0.86
N ARG A 293 2.48 -10.65 1.53
CA ARG A 293 2.33 -10.81 2.97
C ARG A 293 2.10 -12.25 3.37
#